data_916109c891ea64131bbade0cfb13e9c2
#
_entry.id   916109c891ea64131bbade0cfb13e9c2
#
_cell.length_a   1.000
_cell.length_b   1.000
_cell.length_c   1.000
_cell.angle_alpha   90.00
_cell.angle_beta   90.00
_cell.angle_gamma   90.00
#
_symmetry.space_group_name_H-M   'P 1'
#
loop_
_entity.id
_entity.type
_entity.pdbx_description
1 polymer ?
#
loop_
_entity_poly.entity_id
_entity_poly.type
_entity_poly.pdbx_seq_one_letter_code
_entity_poly.pdbx_strand_id
1 'polypeptide(L)'
;MKQLSIIVLLGVLLVAGCNAGDPGPSPQPVVVYASPEHEPSLTEAFSAFTAATRIPVTLIIADSVSNTRNVINNEGTPPADVLVTSTVIDVWRAADEGALRPLTSPTFAAVPSLLKDPDGMWAAIGVRFAVIGVAPGASDALADAYGDLASSDLRGKVCVSSSVLPVNRTLIAMLIEDIGLKPAERMARALVRNLAASPFTTETKLVNALRSGTCQYGVVSSSIDLAGLSTITPQPLYADIDGIGVARHARQAESAQTLVDWLLAENPLAEPGSSNGKNLALAGWRDEEVRLLVERAGYR
;
A
#
# COMPACT_ATOMS: atom_id res chain seq x y z
N MET A 1 -46.39 -90.32 8.66
CA MET A 1 -46.58 -89.01 8.04
C MET A 1 -45.81 -88.00 8.94
N LYS A 2 -44.62 -87.64 8.56
CA LYS A 2 -43.77 -86.70 9.32
C LYS A 2 -43.71 -85.38 8.54
N GLN A 3 -44.22 -84.32 9.13
CA GLN A 3 -44.12 -82.99 8.58
C GLN A 3 -42.74 -82.45 8.92
N LEU A 4 -42.02 -81.94 7.90
CA LEU A 4 -40.74 -81.29 8.01
C LEU A 4 -40.94 -79.79 8.01
N SER A 5 -40.73 -79.15 9.13
CA SER A 5 -40.77 -77.69 9.24
C SER A 5 -39.44 -77.07 8.82
N ILE A 6 -39.47 -76.24 7.76
CA ILE A 6 -38.33 -75.49 7.28
C ILE A 6 -38.32 -74.12 8.00
N ILE A 7 -37.31 -73.86 8.83
CA ILE A 7 -37.09 -72.57 9.46
C ILE A 7 -36.26 -71.73 8.47
N VAL A 8 -36.85 -70.68 7.92
CA VAL A 8 -36.12 -69.67 7.10
C VAL A 8 -35.56 -68.64 8.04
N LEU A 9 -34.25 -68.61 8.16
CA LEU A 9 -33.50 -67.56 8.92
C LEU A 9 -33.35 -66.35 8.00
N LEU A 10 -34.07 -65.25 8.31
CA LEU A 10 -33.92 -63.97 7.62
C LEU A 10 -32.73 -63.22 8.25
N GLY A 11 -31.58 -63.19 7.54
CA GLY A 11 -30.43 -62.39 7.93
C GLY A 11 -30.69 -60.91 7.60
N VAL A 12 -30.83 -60.07 8.62
CA VAL A 12 -30.85 -58.59 8.48
C VAL A 12 -29.41 -58.10 8.34
N LEU A 13 -29.01 -57.74 7.12
CA LEU A 13 -27.78 -56.97 6.88
C LEU A 13 -27.98 -55.51 7.32
N LEU A 14 -27.44 -55.14 8.48
CA LEU A 14 -27.24 -53.78 8.87
C LEU A 14 -26.14 -53.15 8.02
N VAL A 15 -26.48 -52.42 6.98
CA VAL A 15 -25.60 -51.53 6.24
C VAL A 15 -25.38 -50.30 7.11
N ALA A 16 -24.24 -50.25 7.83
CA ALA A 16 -23.77 -49.01 8.46
C ALA A 16 -23.34 -48.05 7.35
N GLY A 17 -24.25 -47.20 6.91
CA GLY A 17 -23.94 -46.06 6.03
C GLY A 17 -23.10 -45.08 6.80
N CYS A 18 -21.79 -45.04 6.51
CA CYS A 18 -20.97 -43.86 6.81
C CYS A 18 -21.58 -42.67 6.07
N ASN A 19 -22.37 -41.85 6.76
CA ASN A 19 -22.61 -40.49 6.29
C ASN A 19 -21.27 -39.76 6.26
N ALA A 20 -20.56 -39.80 5.12
CA ALA A 20 -19.64 -38.77 4.76
C ALA A 20 -20.50 -37.50 4.67
N GLY A 21 -20.42 -36.67 5.71
CA GLY A 21 -21.09 -35.36 5.70
C GLY A 21 -20.78 -34.67 4.38
N ASP A 22 -21.81 -34.21 3.72
CA ASP A 22 -21.65 -33.39 2.50
C ASP A 22 -20.63 -32.30 2.80
N PRO A 23 -19.53 -32.19 2.06
CA PRO A 23 -18.61 -31.09 2.29
C PRO A 23 -19.41 -29.83 2.05
N GLY A 24 -19.66 -29.07 3.13
CA GLY A 24 -20.39 -27.81 3.04
C GLY A 24 -19.86 -26.96 1.90
N PRO A 25 -20.61 -25.99 1.37
CA PRO A 25 -20.21 -25.20 0.22
C PRO A 25 -18.79 -24.65 0.47
N SER A 26 -17.91 -24.86 -0.51
CA SER A 26 -16.53 -24.36 -0.44
C SER A 26 -16.56 -22.86 -0.14
N PRO A 27 -15.71 -22.35 0.77
CA PRO A 27 -15.71 -20.93 1.08
C PRO A 27 -15.46 -20.12 -0.20
N GLN A 28 -16.27 -19.09 -0.38
CA GLN A 28 -16.09 -18.17 -1.53
C GLN A 28 -14.77 -17.41 -1.37
N PRO A 29 -14.05 -17.13 -2.47
CA PRO A 29 -12.79 -16.41 -2.38
C PRO A 29 -12.97 -14.98 -1.88
N VAL A 30 -12.04 -14.52 -1.06
CA VAL A 30 -11.88 -13.11 -0.72
C VAL A 30 -11.26 -12.41 -1.94
N VAL A 31 -11.91 -11.38 -2.44
CA VAL A 31 -11.44 -10.60 -3.59
C VAL A 31 -10.61 -9.42 -3.10
N VAL A 32 -9.34 -9.38 -3.47
CA VAL A 32 -8.40 -8.33 -3.11
C VAL A 32 -8.04 -7.50 -4.34
N TYR A 33 -8.22 -6.19 -4.26
CA TYR A 33 -7.71 -5.25 -5.26
C TYR A 33 -6.38 -4.69 -4.79
N ALA A 34 -5.34 -4.78 -5.62
CA ALA A 34 -3.99 -4.29 -5.32
C ALA A 34 -3.29 -3.73 -6.56
N SER A 35 -2.21 -2.99 -6.35
CA SER A 35 -1.38 -2.44 -7.42
C SER A 35 -0.32 -3.44 -7.90
N PRO A 36 0.21 -3.30 -9.14
CA PRO A 36 1.16 -4.25 -9.72
C PRO A 36 2.42 -4.50 -8.88
N GLU A 37 2.90 -3.49 -8.17
CA GLU A 37 4.09 -3.61 -7.30
C GLU A 37 3.88 -4.56 -6.12
N HIS A 38 2.65 -4.77 -5.69
CA HIS A 38 2.32 -5.69 -4.60
C HIS A 38 2.16 -7.15 -5.05
N GLU A 39 1.99 -7.40 -6.37
CA GLU A 39 1.62 -8.71 -6.89
C GLU A 39 2.55 -9.85 -6.42
N PRO A 40 3.89 -9.71 -6.46
CA PRO A 40 4.77 -10.81 -6.04
C PRO A 40 4.62 -11.17 -4.56
N SER A 41 4.68 -10.17 -3.67
CA SER A 41 4.61 -10.36 -2.22
C SER A 41 3.23 -10.84 -1.76
N LEU A 42 2.15 -10.26 -2.32
CA LEU A 42 0.78 -10.67 -1.98
C LEU A 42 0.46 -12.07 -2.51
N THR A 43 0.96 -12.47 -3.67
CA THR A 43 0.76 -13.82 -4.20
C THR A 43 1.35 -14.88 -3.27
N GLU A 44 2.58 -14.65 -2.76
CA GLU A 44 3.21 -15.53 -1.78
C GLU A 44 2.41 -15.55 -0.46
N ALA A 45 2.08 -14.38 0.07
CA ALA A 45 1.31 -14.23 1.31
C ALA A 45 -0.06 -14.91 1.24
N PHE A 46 -0.79 -14.76 0.13
CA PHE A 46 -2.11 -15.36 -0.04
C PHE A 46 -2.06 -16.88 -0.22
N SER A 47 -0.97 -17.39 -0.80
CA SER A 47 -0.73 -18.83 -0.83
C SER A 47 -0.56 -19.40 0.58
N ALA A 48 0.24 -18.75 1.42
CA ALA A 48 0.45 -19.15 2.82
C ALA A 48 -0.84 -19.01 3.64
N PHE A 49 -1.57 -17.90 3.48
CA PHE A 49 -2.88 -17.67 4.12
C PHE A 49 -3.88 -18.77 3.77
N THR A 50 -4.02 -19.08 2.47
CA THR A 50 -4.96 -20.12 2.00
C THR A 50 -4.58 -21.50 2.54
N ALA A 51 -3.27 -21.81 2.61
CA ALA A 51 -2.79 -23.07 3.19
C ALA A 51 -3.14 -23.18 4.69
N ALA A 52 -3.01 -22.08 5.44
CA ALA A 52 -3.28 -22.04 6.87
C ALA A 52 -4.78 -22.03 7.22
N THR A 53 -5.60 -21.31 6.47
CA THR A 53 -7.00 -21.02 6.81
C THR A 53 -8.03 -21.77 5.98
N ARG A 54 -7.63 -22.26 4.80
CA ARG A 54 -8.48 -22.81 3.74
C ARG A 54 -9.45 -21.78 3.11
N ILE A 55 -9.25 -20.50 3.36
CA ILE A 55 -9.99 -19.41 2.71
C ILE A 55 -9.24 -19.06 1.42
N PRO A 56 -9.85 -19.26 0.23
CA PRO A 56 -9.22 -18.89 -1.02
C PRO A 56 -9.20 -17.36 -1.18
N VAL A 57 -8.18 -16.85 -1.90
CA VAL A 57 -8.06 -15.41 -2.22
C VAL A 57 -7.95 -15.25 -3.72
N THR A 58 -8.65 -14.26 -4.26
CA THR A 58 -8.54 -13.83 -5.66
C THR A 58 -7.92 -12.44 -5.71
N LEU A 59 -6.76 -12.33 -6.34
CA LEU A 59 -6.04 -11.06 -6.50
C LEU A 59 -6.40 -10.43 -7.85
N ILE A 60 -6.82 -9.17 -7.83
CA ILE A 60 -7.12 -8.33 -9.01
C ILE A 60 -6.12 -7.17 -9.01
N ILE A 61 -5.36 -7.07 -10.09
CA ILE A 61 -4.30 -6.06 -10.24
C ILE A 61 -4.74 -4.95 -11.18
N ALA A 62 -4.70 -3.72 -10.65
CA ALA A 62 -4.83 -2.47 -11.39
C ALA A 62 -4.11 -1.35 -10.62
N ASP A 63 -3.97 -0.16 -11.20
CA ASP A 63 -3.36 0.96 -10.48
C ASP A 63 -4.17 1.38 -9.24
N SER A 64 -3.46 1.90 -8.22
CA SER A 64 -4.05 2.22 -6.92
C SER A 64 -5.24 3.18 -7.01
N VAL A 65 -5.16 4.20 -7.87
CA VAL A 65 -6.24 5.20 -8.05
C VAL A 65 -7.49 4.55 -8.65
N SER A 66 -7.33 3.68 -9.66
CA SER A 66 -8.44 2.95 -10.28
C SER A 66 -9.08 1.96 -9.29
N ASN A 67 -8.27 1.20 -8.55
CA ASN A 67 -8.76 0.30 -7.52
C ASN A 67 -9.54 1.04 -6.44
N THR A 68 -9.01 2.16 -5.93
CA THR A 68 -9.68 3.01 -4.94
C THR A 68 -11.01 3.53 -5.45
N ARG A 69 -11.07 4.03 -6.69
CA ARG A 69 -12.32 4.48 -7.31
C ARG A 69 -13.35 3.37 -7.45
N ASN A 70 -12.92 2.18 -7.87
CA ASN A 70 -13.81 1.03 -8.00
C ASN A 70 -14.41 0.63 -6.64
N VAL A 71 -13.64 0.70 -5.56
CA VAL A 71 -14.14 0.42 -4.21
C VAL A 71 -15.09 1.51 -3.73
N ILE A 72 -14.78 2.80 -3.96
CA ILE A 72 -15.65 3.94 -3.62
C ILE A 72 -17.00 3.82 -4.34
N ASN A 73 -17.00 3.55 -5.63
CA ASN A 73 -18.21 3.45 -6.43
C ASN A 73 -18.93 2.08 -6.28
N ASN A 74 -18.35 1.14 -5.56
CA ASN A 74 -18.77 -0.27 -5.52
C ASN A 74 -18.87 -0.88 -6.93
N GLU A 75 -17.87 -0.59 -7.75
CA GLU A 75 -17.73 -1.06 -9.13
C GLU A 75 -16.68 -2.19 -9.19
N GLY A 76 -16.62 -2.83 -10.35
CA GLY A 76 -15.68 -3.92 -10.61
C GLY A 76 -16.34 -5.29 -10.61
N THR A 77 -15.71 -6.26 -11.30
CA THR A 77 -16.26 -7.62 -11.47
C THR A 77 -15.12 -8.63 -11.33
N PRO A 78 -15.11 -9.40 -10.25
CA PRO A 78 -15.96 -9.32 -9.05
C PRO A 78 -15.67 -8.07 -8.20
N PRO A 79 -16.63 -7.54 -7.40
CA PRO A 79 -16.36 -6.42 -6.50
C PRO A 79 -15.36 -6.81 -5.39
N ALA A 80 -14.59 -5.83 -4.93
CA ALA A 80 -13.55 -6.04 -3.92
C ALA A 80 -14.13 -6.32 -2.52
N ASP A 81 -13.51 -7.25 -1.78
CA ASP A 81 -13.70 -7.41 -0.34
C ASP A 81 -12.60 -6.66 0.44
N VAL A 82 -11.38 -6.59 -0.11
CA VAL A 82 -10.23 -5.91 0.48
C VAL A 82 -9.59 -4.99 -0.56
N LEU A 83 -9.21 -3.80 -0.12
CA LEU A 83 -8.42 -2.84 -0.90
C LEU A 83 -7.00 -2.77 -0.32
N VAL A 84 -6.00 -2.93 -1.17
CA VAL A 84 -4.58 -2.65 -0.88
C VAL A 84 -4.13 -1.50 -1.78
N THR A 85 -3.58 -0.44 -1.18
CA THR A 85 -3.14 0.76 -1.89
C THR A 85 -1.64 0.95 -1.76
N SER A 86 -1.05 1.66 -2.71
CA SER A 86 0.38 2.00 -2.72
C SER A 86 0.69 3.32 -2.00
N THR A 87 -0.29 3.97 -1.39
CA THR A 87 -0.11 5.24 -0.68
C THR A 87 -1.20 5.43 0.35
N VAL A 88 -0.84 6.08 1.44
CA VAL A 88 -1.79 6.49 2.48
C VAL A 88 -2.92 7.36 1.91
N ILE A 89 -2.65 8.19 0.91
CA ILE A 89 -3.64 9.10 0.32
C ILE A 89 -4.80 8.34 -0.30
N ASP A 90 -4.53 7.22 -0.98
CA ASP A 90 -5.57 6.45 -1.66
C ASP A 90 -6.44 5.66 -0.67
N VAL A 91 -5.84 5.03 0.35
CA VAL A 91 -6.63 4.32 1.37
C VAL A 91 -7.42 5.30 2.25
N TRP A 92 -6.82 6.46 2.57
CA TRP A 92 -7.51 7.54 3.28
C TRP A 92 -8.74 8.03 2.48
N ARG A 93 -8.60 8.25 1.18
CA ARG A 93 -9.72 8.65 0.32
C ARG A 93 -10.86 7.63 0.33
N ALA A 94 -10.53 6.32 0.26
CA ALA A 94 -11.55 5.28 0.37
C ALA A 94 -12.28 5.32 1.72
N ALA A 95 -11.58 5.65 2.80
CA ALA A 95 -12.16 5.81 4.14
C ALA A 95 -13.04 7.07 4.22
N ASP A 96 -12.54 8.23 3.76
CA ASP A 96 -13.24 9.52 3.79
C ASP A 96 -14.55 9.49 3.00
N GLU A 97 -14.57 8.79 1.86
CA GLU A 97 -15.77 8.54 1.05
C GLU A 97 -16.69 7.43 1.63
N GLY A 98 -16.37 6.93 2.83
CA GLY A 98 -17.17 5.91 3.51
C GLY A 98 -17.21 4.56 2.79
N ALA A 99 -16.21 4.25 1.98
CA ALA A 99 -16.12 3.02 1.20
C ALA A 99 -15.46 1.86 1.95
N LEU A 100 -14.93 2.10 3.14
CA LEU A 100 -14.34 1.10 4.01
C LEU A 100 -15.21 0.86 5.24
N ARG A 101 -14.92 -0.21 5.96
CA ARG A 101 -15.57 -0.58 7.23
C ARG A 101 -14.55 -0.68 8.35
N PRO A 102 -14.96 -0.43 9.62
CA PRO A 102 -14.04 -0.45 10.74
C PRO A 102 -13.33 -1.80 10.93
N LEU A 103 -12.04 -1.74 11.21
CA LEU A 103 -11.19 -2.83 11.65
C LEU A 103 -11.18 -2.84 13.19
N THR A 104 -11.65 -3.90 13.83
CA THR A 104 -11.89 -3.93 15.29
C THR A 104 -11.13 -5.03 16.01
N SER A 105 -10.16 -5.67 15.35
CA SER A 105 -9.41 -6.79 15.90
C SER A 105 -8.33 -6.35 16.91
N PRO A 106 -7.89 -7.24 17.81
CA PRO A 106 -6.71 -7.01 18.64
C PRO A 106 -5.44 -6.79 17.81
N THR A 107 -5.31 -7.45 16.67
CA THR A 107 -4.17 -7.30 15.74
C THR A 107 -4.12 -5.87 15.18
N PHE A 108 -5.27 -5.35 14.72
CA PHE A 108 -5.37 -3.94 14.31
C PHE A 108 -5.07 -2.98 15.48
N ALA A 109 -5.54 -3.28 16.69
CA ALA A 109 -5.27 -2.44 17.85
C ALA A 109 -3.76 -2.32 18.14
N ALA A 110 -2.97 -3.37 17.86
CA ALA A 110 -1.52 -3.40 18.06
C ALA A 110 -0.73 -2.62 16.99
N VAL A 111 -1.35 -2.26 15.83
CA VAL A 111 -0.68 -1.43 14.81
C VAL A 111 -0.34 -0.07 15.41
N PRO A 112 0.89 0.46 15.19
CA PRO A 112 1.29 1.78 15.67
C PRO A 112 0.30 2.90 15.28
N SER A 113 0.07 3.84 16.19
CA SER A 113 -0.97 4.88 16.00
C SER A 113 -0.70 5.79 14.79
N LEU A 114 0.56 5.96 14.40
CA LEU A 114 0.94 6.76 13.24
C LEU A 114 0.70 6.04 11.91
N LEU A 115 0.54 4.72 11.95
CA LEU A 115 0.43 3.82 10.79
C LEU A 115 -0.98 3.25 10.59
N LYS A 116 -1.98 3.82 11.23
CA LYS A 116 -3.38 3.43 11.08
C LYS A 116 -4.31 4.63 11.12
N ASP A 117 -5.50 4.42 10.61
CA ASP A 117 -6.56 5.40 10.65
C ASP A 117 -7.00 5.70 12.08
N PRO A 118 -7.11 6.97 12.48
CA PRO A 118 -7.67 7.33 13.79
C PRO A 118 -9.08 6.78 14.03
N ASP A 119 -9.89 6.68 12.97
CA ASP A 119 -11.26 6.17 12.99
C ASP A 119 -11.35 4.66 12.72
N GLY A 120 -10.20 4.01 12.53
CA GLY A 120 -10.11 2.55 12.43
C GLY A 120 -10.45 1.96 11.07
N MET A 121 -10.50 2.73 9.98
CA MET A 121 -10.94 2.25 8.66
C MET A 121 -9.84 1.54 7.87
N TRP A 122 -8.56 1.81 8.16
CA TRP A 122 -7.42 1.22 7.46
C TRP A 122 -6.20 1.08 8.38
N ALA A 123 -5.25 0.26 7.94
CA ALA A 123 -3.94 0.08 8.56
C ALA A 123 -2.84 0.01 7.49
N ALA A 124 -1.58 0.23 7.90
CA ALA A 124 -0.41 -0.04 7.07
C ALA A 124 -0.04 -1.52 7.12
N ILE A 125 0.35 -2.08 5.97
CA ILE A 125 0.99 -3.40 5.84
C ILE A 125 2.42 -3.31 5.32
N GLY A 126 2.89 -2.11 4.98
CA GLY A 126 4.25 -1.79 4.57
C GLY A 126 4.53 -0.31 4.79
N VAL A 127 5.79 0.02 5.04
CA VAL A 127 6.27 1.41 5.19
C VAL A 127 7.46 1.62 4.28
N ARG A 128 7.49 2.76 3.61
CA ARG A 128 8.63 3.24 2.83
C ARG A 128 8.91 4.69 3.15
N PHE A 129 10.14 5.13 2.88
CA PHE A 129 10.59 6.49 3.17
C PHE A 129 11.02 7.18 1.88
N ALA A 130 10.76 8.48 1.80
CA ALA A 130 11.35 9.32 0.78
C ALA A 130 12.79 9.65 1.18
N VAL A 131 13.77 9.10 0.48
CA VAL A 131 15.19 9.38 0.71
C VAL A 131 15.78 10.14 -0.47
N ILE A 132 16.94 10.81 -0.26
CA ILE A 132 17.65 11.44 -1.36
C ILE A 132 18.71 10.45 -1.85
N GLY A 133 18.54 9.95 -3.09
CA GLY A 133 19.57 9.18 -3.78
C GLY A 133 20.63 10.10 -4.34
N VAL A 134 21.90 9.70 -4.20
CA VAL A 134 23.08 10.44 -4.64
C VAL A 134 23.84 9.61 -5.66
N ALA A 135 24.13 10.21 -6.82
CA ALA A 135 24.84 9.55 -7.90
C ALA A 135 26.30 9.24 -7.50
N PRO A 136 26.92 8.19 -8.08
CA PRO A 136 28.34 7.90 -7.86
C PRO A 136 29.24 9.10 -8.17
N GLY A 137 30.08 9.49 -7.21
CA GLY A 137 31.02 10.63 -7.35
C GLY A 137 30.41 12.01 -7.08
N ALA A 138 29.10 12.12 -6.83
CA ALA A 138 28.51 13.35 -6.31
C ALA A 138 28.79 13.50 -4.79
N SER A 139 28.83 14.75 -4.32
CA SER A 139 29.07 15.05 -2.89
C SER A 139 27.76 14.90 -2.11
N ASP A 140 27.74 14.09 -1.07
CA ASP A 140 26.61 13.97 -0.13
C ASP A 140 26.46 15.19 0.81
N ALA A 141 27.49 16.04 0.90
CA ALA A 141 27.48 17.22 1.75
C ALA A 141 26.62 18.40 1.25
N LEU A 142 25.98 18.28 0.07
CA LEU A 142 25.23 19.40 -0.52
C LEU A 142 23.72 19.34 -0.28
N ALA A 143 23.21 18.29 0.36
CA ALA A 143 21.79 18.12 0.59
C ALA A 143 21.54 17.29 1.86
N ASP A 144 21.15 17.94 2.96
CA ASP A 144 20.74 17.26 4.21
C ASP A 144 19.22 17.21 4.37
N ALA A 145 18.49 18.04 3.62
CA ALA A 145 17.05 18.14 3.66
C ALA A 145 16.43 18.24 2.26
N TYR A 146 15.14 17.96 2.12
CA TYR A 146 14.45 18.11 0.82
C TYR A 146 14.52 19.55 0.28
N GLY A 147 14.57 20.55 1.20
CA GLY A 147 14.71 21.96 0.84
C GLY A 147 15.98 22.30 0.10
N ASP A 148 17.07 21.58 0.35
CA ASP A 148 18.37 21.81 -0.27
C ASP A 148 18.34 21.50 -1.77
N LEU A 149 17.48 20.54 -2.18
CA LEU A 149 17.27 20.24 -3.61
C LEU A 149 16.68 21.43 -4.39
N ALA A 150 16.12 22.41 -3.68
CA ALA A 150 15.62 23.66 -4.24
C ALA A 150 16.68 24.78 -4.28
N SER A 151 17.91 24.55 -3.75
CA SER A 151 19.02 25.50 -3.80
C SER A 151 19.47 25.76 -5.24
N SER A 152 19.82 27.02 -5.54
CA SER A 152 20.37 27.41 -6.86
C SER A 152 21.68 26.71 -7.22
N ASP A 153 22.43 26.22 -6.22
CA ASP A 153 23.69 25.50 -6.39
C ASP A 153 23.53 24.12 -7.01
N LEU A 154 22.30 23.59 -6.95
CA LEU A 154 21.91 22.31 -7.52
C LEU A 154 21.19 22.44 -8.89
N ARG A 155 21.25 23.62 -9.53
CA ARG A 155 20.64 23.82 -10.85
C ARG A 155 21.19 22.85 -11.89
N GLY A 156 20.29 22.12 -12.55
CA GLY A 156 20.65 21.12 -13.57
C GLY A 156 21.27 19.85 -12.98
N LYS A 157 21.15 19.62 -11.66
CA LYS A 157 21.74 18.45 -10.98
C LYS A 157 20.70 17.54 -10.34
N VAL A 158 19.44 17.96 -10.27
CA VAL A 158 18.39 17.21 -9.58
C VAL A 158 17.52 16.47 -10.58
N CYS A 159 17.11 15.25 -10.21
CA CYS A 159 16.10 14.51 -10.90
C CYS A 159 14.97 14.10 -9.93
N VAL A 160 13.76 13.97 -10.46
CA VAL A 160 12.61 13.48 -9.73
C VAL A 160 11.79 12.55 -10.62
N SER A 161 11.04 11.68 -10.03
CA SER A 161 9.96 10.96 -10.71
C SER A 161 8.67 11.80 -10.72
N SER A 162 7.68 11.38 -11.51
CA SER A 162 6.40 12.10 -11.62
C SER A 162 5.76 12.36 -10.26
N SER A 163 5.15 13.53 -10.12
CA SER A 163 4.45 13.94 -8.89
C SER A 163 3.25 13.06 -8.52
N VAL A 164 2.74 12.27 -9.47
CA VAL A 164 1.63 11.33 -9.23
C VAL A 164 2.08 10.01 -8.60
N LEU A 165 3.39 9.74 -8.57
CA LEU A 165 3.88 8.52 -7.93
C LEU A 165 3.75 8.61 -6.41
N PRO A 166 3.46 7.47 -5.74
CA PRO A 166 3.12 7.43 -4.32
C PRO A 166 4.07 8.23 -3.43
N VAL A 167 5.38 7.95 -3.49
CA VAL A 167 6.38 8.62 -2.65
C VAL A 167 6.37 10.14 -2.78
N ASN A 168 6.15 10.67 -3.99
CA ASN A 168 6.13 12.12 -4.23
C ASN A 168 4.82 12.77 -3.78
N ARG A 169 3.68 12.11 -3.98
CA ARG A 169 2.38 12.62 -3.49
C ARG A 169 2.41 12.78 -1.97
N THR A 170 2.81 11.75 -1.26
CA THR A 170 2.86 11.78 0.21
C THR A 170 3.94 12.75 0.72
N LEU A 171 5.13 12.78 0.11
CA LEU A 171 6.17 13.75 0.43
C LEU A 171 5.64 15.21 0.32
N ILE A 172 5.00 15.55 -0.79
CA ILE A 172 4.48 16.91 -0.99
C ILE A 172 3.37 17.22 0.02
N ALA A 173 2.48 16.27 0.29
CA ALA A 173 1.42 16.41 1.30
C ALA A 173 1.99 16.70 2.69
N MET A 174 3.00 15.94 3.11
CA MET A 174 3.65 16.12 4.41
C MET A 174 4.47 17.42 4.47
N LEU A 175 5.08 17.84 3.36
CA LEU A 175 5.71 19.17 3.28
C LEU A 175 4.68 20.29 3.44
N ILE A 176 3.51 20.20 2.81
CA ILE A 176 2.43 21.18 3.00
C ILE A 176 2.01 21.22 4.48
N GLU A 177 1.90 20.05 5.12
CA GLU A 177 1.52 19.94 6.53
C GLU A 177 2.56 20.58 7.47
N ASP A 178 3.86 20.45 7.15
CA ASP A 178 4.93 20.94 8.00
C ASP A 178 5.23 22.43 7.83
N ILE A 179 5.30 22.90 6.58
CA ILE A 179 5.75 24.26 6.28
C ILE A 179 4.67 25.17 5.69
N GLY A 180 3.48 24.60 5.42
CA GLY A 180 2.34 25.30 4.81
C GLY A 180 2.39 25.34 3.28
N LEU A 181 1.23 25.51 2.63
CA LEU A 181 1.04 25.43 1.19
C LEU A 181 1.94 26.40 0.39
N LYS A 182 1.98 27.70 0.78
CA LYS A 182 2.76 28.70 0.04
C LYS A 182 4.28 28.47 0.08
N PRO A 183 4.91 28.14 1.23
CA PRO A 183 6.32 27.77 1.26
C PRO A 183 6.59 26.49 0.46
N ALA A 184 5.75 25.45 0.59
CA ALA A 184 5.89 24.20 -0.17
C ALA A 184 5.80 24.44 -1.68
N GLU A 185 4.87 25.29 -2.15
CA GLU A 185 4.77 25.67 -3.56
C GLU A 185 6.05 26.41 -4.05
N ARG A 186 6.59 27.35 -3.27
CA ARG A 186 7.84 28.03 -3.63
C ARG A 186 9.01 27.05 -3.74
N MET A 187 9.11 26.11 -2.80
CA MET A 187 10.12 25.04 -2.80
C MET A 187 9.98 24.14 -4.04
N ALA A 188 8.77 23.68 -4.34
CA ALA A 188 8.51 22.85 -5.53
C ALA A 188 8.85 23.59 -6.84
N ARG A 189 8.51 24.88 -6.98
CA ARG A 189 8.92 25.73 -8.11
C ARG A 189 10.43 25.85 -8.25
N ALA A 190 11.14 25.97 -7.13
CA ALA A 190 12.61 26.04 -7.12
C ALA A 190 13.23 24.69 -7.48
N LEU A 191 12.71 23.59 -6.96
CA LEU A 191 13.10 22.24 -7.31
C LEU A 191 12.94 21.99 -8.84
N VAL A 192 11.78 22.37 -9.42
CA VAL A 192 11.54 22.23 -10.87
C VAL A 192 12.56 22.99 -11.70
N ARG A 193 13.02 24.17 -11.25
CA ARG A 193 14.09 24.92 -11.94
C ARG A 193 15.47 24.25 -11.87
N ASN A 194 15.67 23.35 -10.93
CA ASN A 194 16.93 22.63 -10.72
C ASN A 194 16.97 21.28 -11.44
N LEU A 195 15.89 20.89 -12.12
CA LEU A 195 15.84 19.60 -12.79
C LEU A 195 16.84 19.52 -13.95
N ALA A 196 17.60 18.43 -13.99
CA ALA A 196 18.50 18.05 -15.09
C ALA A 196 17.73 17.45 -16.28
N ALA A 197 16.58 16.85 -16.01
CA ALA A 197 15.69 16.24 -17.02
C ALA A 197 14.21 16.39 -16.60
N SER A 198 13.30 16.19 -17.54
CA SER A 198 11.86 16.10 -17.18
C SER A 198 11.61 14.99 -16.17
N PRO A 199 10.58 15.11 -15.30
CA PRO A 199 10.25 14.08 -14.32
C PRO A 199 10.09 12.70 -14.96
N PHE A 200 10.70 11.68 -14.35
CA PHE A 200 10.66 10.30 -14.86
C PHE A 200 9.31 9.63 -14.57
N THR A 201 8.83 8.84 -15.49
CA THR A 201 7.54 8.16 -15.37
C THR A 201 7.55 7.00 -14.36
N THR A 202 8.73 6.53 -13.94
CA THR A 202 8.91 5.49 -12.92
C THR A 202 10.15 5.77 -12.07
N GLU A 203 10.16 5.29 -10.84
CA GLU A 203 11.33 5.41 -9.96
C GLU A 203 12.53 4.62 -10.50
N THR A 204 12.32 3.47 -11.14
CA THR A 204 13.40 2.70 -11.79
C THR A 204 14.15 3.53 -12.84
N LYS A 205 13.43 4.32 -13.65
CA LYS A 205 14.08 5.23 -14.63
C LYS A 205 14.86 6.34 -13.94
N LEU A 206 14.33 6.88 -12.84
CA LEU A 206 15.04 7.87 -12.03
C LEU A 206 16.33 7.30 -11.43
N VAL A 207 16.27 6.11 -10.82
CA VAL A 207 17.44 5.43 -10.26
C VAL A 207 18.50 5.15 -11.33
N ASN A 208 18.08 4.72 -12.53
CA ASN A 208 19.01 4.53 -13.64
C ASN A 208 19.64 5.84 -14.12
N ALA A 209 18.92 6.97 -14.10
CA ALA A 209 19.45 8.29 -14.40
C ALA A 209 20.51 8.76 -13.36
N LEU A 210 20.28 8.46 -12.08
CA LEU A 210 21.28 8.69 -11.02
C LEU A 210 22.52 7.82 -11.23
N ARG A 211 22.34 6.52 -11.48
CA ARG A 211 23.46 5.57 -11.74
C ARG A 211 24.30 5.98 -12.94
N SER A 212 23.67 6.53 -13.99
CA SER A 212 24.38 6.99 -15.20
C SER A 212 24.98 8.39 -15.07
N GLY A 213 24.76 9.10 -13.95
CA GLY A 213 25.23 10.48 -13.75
C GLY A 213 24.46 11.52 -14.57
N THR A 214 23.30 11.20 -15.13
CA THR A 214 22.41 12.19 -15.78
C THR A 214 22.00 13.29 -14.79
N CYS A 215 21.85 12.94 -13.53
CA CYS A 215 21.66 13.86 -12.41
C CYS A 215 22.48 13.38 -11.21
N GLN A 216 22.70 14.29 -10.26
CA GLN A 216 23.50 14.02 -9.07
C GLN A 216 22.64 13.63 -7.87
N TYR A 217 21.43 14.18 -7.76
CA TYR A 217 20.51 13.99 -6.64
C TYR A 217 19.11 13.69 -7.14
N GLY A 218 18.36 12.90 -6.37
CA GLY A 218 16.96 12.65 -6.66
C GLY A 218 16.21 12.11 -5.46
N VAL A 219 14.93 12.44 -5.34
CA VAL A 219 14.06 11.82 -4.33
C VAL A 219 13.61 10.46 -4.83
N VAL A 220 13.87 9.43 -4.03
CA VAL A 220 13.53 8.03 -4.34
C VAL A 220 12.90 7.34 -3.13
N SER A 221 12.13 6.29 -3.37
CA SER A 221 11.62 5.43 -2.31
C SER A 221 12.73 4.56 -1.72
N SER A 222 12.74 4.39 -0.40
CA SER A 222 13.64 3.43 0.27
C SER A 222 13.34 1.97 -0.07
N SER A 223 12.18 1.67 -0.67
CA SER A 223 11.77 0.31 -1.05
C SER A 223 12.28 -0.14 -2.42
N ILE A 224 12.83 0.79 -3.24
CA ILE A 224 13.39 0.44 -4.54
C ILE A 224 14.86 0.00 -4.41
N ASP A 225 15.35 -0.80 -5.37
CA ASP A 225 16.77 -1.17 -5.42
C ASP A 225 17.67 0.06 -5.65
N LEU A 226 18.42 0.44 -4.61
CA LEU A 226 19.35 1.56 -4.60
C LEU A 226 20.83 1.11 -4.72
N ALA A 227 21.09 -0.12 -5.09
CA ALA A 227 22.47 -0.62 -5.23
C ALA A 227 23.31 0.29 -6.15
N GLY A 228 24.49 0.65 -5.71
CA GLY A 228 25.41 1.56 -6.42
C GLY A 228 25.12 3.04 -6.26
N LEU A 229 24.12 3.43 -5.47
CA LEU A 229 23.90 4.83 -5.04
C LEU A 229 24.25 4.99 -3.56
N SER A 230 24.69 6.18 -3.18
CA SER A 230 24.63 6.61 -1.78
C SER A 230 23.24 7.17 -1.49
N THR A 231 22.83 7.18 -0.22
CA THR A 231 21.56 7.74 0.21
C THR A 231 21.74 8.69 1.36
N ILE A 232 21.03 9.81 1.32
CA ILE A 232 20.90 10.75 2.42
C ILE A 232 19.51 10.56 3.03
N THR A 233 19.46 10.46 4.35
CA THR A 233 18.21 10.44 5.13
C THR A 233 17.85 11.86 5.54
N PRO A 234 16.91 12.52 4.84
CA PRO A 234 16.58 13.92 5.13
C PRO A 234 15.97 14.09 6.52
N GLN A 235 16.07 15.30 7.06
CA GLN A 235 15.39 15.69 8.28
C GLN A 235 14.44 16.86 8.01
N PRO A 236 13.13 16.71 8.26
CA PRO A 236 12.43 15.47 8.69
C PRO A 236 12.41 14.41 7.58
N LEU A 237 12.37 13.13 7.97
CA LEU A 237 12.19 12.02 7.06
C LEU A 237 10.67 11.73 6.92
N TYR A 238 10.14 11.70 5.72
CA TYR A 238 8.73 11.40 5.47
C TYR A 238 8.52 9.96 5.02
N ALA A 239 7.53 9.33 5.65
CA ALA A 239 7.09 7.99 5.31
C ALA A 239 5.86 8.02 4.40
N ASP A 240 5.68 6.95 3.63
CA ASP A 240 4.42 6.56 3.01
C ASP A 240 4.15 5.09 3.32
N ILE A 241 2.94 4.61 3.09
CA ILE A 241 2.54 3.25 3.44
C ILE A 241 1.90 2.51 2.26
N ASP A 242 1.96 1.19 2.34
CA ASP A 242 0.99 0.33 1.70
C ASP A 242 -0.19 0.19 2.64
N GLY A 243 -1.33 0.76 2.25
CA GLY A 243 -2.52 0.77 3.08
C GLY A 243 -3.42 -0.42 2.80
N ILE A 244 -4.10 -0.94 3.83
CA ILE A 244 -5.09 -2.02 3.68
C ILE A 244 -6.39 -1.66 4.40
N GLY A 245 -7.52 -1.97 3.78
CA GLY A 245 -8.85 -1.81 4.38
C GLY A 245 -9.85 -2.81 3.84
N VAL A 246 -10.88 -3.14 4.62
CA VAL A 246 -12.00 -3.98 4.20
C VAL A 246 -13.05 -3.10 3.55
N ALA A 247 -13.48 -3.45 2.34
CA ALA A 247 -14.51 -2.71 1.62
C ALA A 247 -15.84 -2.72 2.36
N ARG A 248 -16.56 -1.58 2.35
CA ARG A 248 -17.87 -1.46 3.02
C ARG A 248 -18.87 -2.50 2.55
N HIS A 249 -18.87 -2.79 1.25
CA HIS A 249 -19.79 -3.73 0.60
C HIS A 249 -19.15 -5.11 0.38
N ALA A 250 -18.10 -5.45 1.13
CA ALA A 250 -17.47 -6.77 1.08
C ALA A 250 -18.49 -7.89 1.23
N ARG A 251 -18.48 -8.83 0.28
CA ARG A 251 -19.38 -9.99 0.30
C ARG A 251 -18.87 -11.06 1.26
N GLN A 252 -17.55 -11.12 1.48
CA GLN A 252 -16.87 -12.05 2.36
C GLN A 252 -16.25 -11.29 3.56
N ALA A 253 -17.03 -10.42 4.23
CA ALA A 253 -16.53 -9.47 5.20
C ALA A 253 -15.76 -10.10 6.39
N GLU A 254 -16.21 -11.24 6.90
CA GLU A 254 -15.54 -11.95 8.00
C GLU A 254 -14.22 -12.57 7.53
N SER A 255 -14.22 -13.21 6.35
CA SER A 255 -13.01 -13.76 5.74
C SER A 255 -12.03 -12.66 5.34
N ALA A 256 -12.54 -11.50 4.87
CA ALA A 256 -11.74 -10.32 4.56
C ALA A 256 -11.05 -9.76 5.82
N GLN A 257 -11.78 -9.64 6.93
CA GLN A 257 -11.20 -9.24 8.22
C GLN A 257 -10.12 -10.25 8.67
N THR A 258 -10.39 -11.55 8.53
CA THR A 258 -9.41 -12.61 8.87
C THR A 258 -8.13 -12.48 8.03
N LEU A 259 -8.25 -12.16 6.72
CA LEU A 259 -7.11 -11.93 5.85
C LEU A 259 -6.31 -10.67 6.27
N VAL A 260 -7.01 -9.57 6.58
CA VAL A 260 -6.36 -8.34 7.04
C VAL A 260 -5.60 -8.60 8.35
N ASP A 261 -6.22 -9.26 9.32
CA ASP A 261 -5.62 -9.58 10.60
C ASP A 261 -4.39 -10.48 10.44
N TRP A 262 -4.46 -11.45 9.53
CA TRP A 262 -3.34 -12.34 9.23
C TRP A 262 -2.16 -11.55 8.62
N LEU A 263 -2.41 -10.69 7.64
CA LEU A 263 -1.35 -9.85 7.04
C LEU A 263 -0.70 -8.91 8.05
N LEU A 264 -1.48 -8.32 8.95
CA LEU A 264 -0.97 -7.45 10.01
C LEU A 264 -0.15 -8.22 11.05
N ALA A 265 -0.51 -9.48 11.35
CA ALA A 265 0.21 -10.32 12.29
C ALA A 265 1.54 -10.85 11.70
N GLU A 266 1.56 -11.22 10.42
CA GLU A 266 2.77 -11.71 9.74
C GLU A 266 3.82 -10.61 9.50
N ASN A 267 3.39 -9.33 9.42
CA ASN A 267 4.26 -8.20 9.16
C ASN A 267 4.06 -7.09 10.21
N PRO A 268 4.43 -7.33 11.48
CA PRO A 268 4.30 -6.30 12.52
C PRO A 268 5.22 -5.12 12.21
N LEU A 269 4.64 -3.94 12.05
CA LEU A 269 5.38 -2.71 11.78
C LEU A 269 5.79 -2.04 13.10
N ALA A 270 7.02 -1.50 13.14
CA ALA A 270 7.46 -0.61 14.20
C ALA A 270 7.00 0.83 13.92
N GLU A 271 6.88 1.64 14.97
CA GLU A 271 6.68 3.09 14.79
C GLU A 271 7.77 3.65 13.87
N PRO A 272 7.40 4.38 12.81
CA PRO A 272 8.39 5.00 11.95
C PRO A 272 9.11 6.08 12.79
N GLY A 273 10.43 5.98 12.90
CA GLY A 273 11.27 6.98 13.58
C GLY A 273 11.31 8.35 12.87
N SER A 274 10.27 8.70 12.15
CA SER A 274 10.17 9.79 11.19
C SER A 274 8.78 10.39 11.19
N SER A 275 8.46 11.28 10.26
CA SER A 275 7.20 12.03 10.16
C SER A 275 6.92 13.02 11.29
N ASN A 276 7.94 13.44 12.07
CA ASN A 276 7.78 14.39 13.20
C ASN A 276 6.68 14.00 14.20
N GLY A 277 6.39 12.70 14.36
CA GLY A 277 5.31 12.21 15.22
C GLY A 277 3.90 12.48 14.69
N LYS A 278 3.75 12.86 13.42
CA LYS A 278 2.46 13.12 12.81
C LYS A 278 1.85 11.85 12.21
N ASN A 279 0.54 11.67 12.41
CA ASN A 279 -0.20 10.60 11.77
C ASN A 279 -0.22 10.79 10.25
N LEU A 280 0.02 9.71 9.50
CA LEU A 280 0.08 9.76 8.03
C LEU A 280 -1.28 10.05 7.37
N ALA A 281 -2.40 9.86 8.07
CA ALA A 281 -3.72 10.28 7.59
C ALA A 281 -3.76 11.77 7.21
N LEU A 282 -2.91 12.63 7.82
CA LEU A 282 -2.79 14.04 7.47
C LEU A 282 -2.40 14.26 6.00
N ALA A 283 -1.66 13.33 5.38
CA ALA A 283 -1.35 13.42 3.96
C ALA A 283 -2.62 13.34 3.09
N GLY A 284 -3.60 12.54 3.48
CA GLY A 284 -4.88 12.42 2.77
C GLY A 284 -5.64 13.74 2.73
N TRP A 285 -5.69 14.47 3.84
CA TRP A 285 -6.33 15.79 3.93
C TRP A 285 -5.71 16.83 2.99
N ARG A 286 -4.46 16.62 2.57
CA ARG A 286 -3.72 17.55 1.70
C ARG A 286 -3.80 17.20 0.21
N ASP A 287 -4.45 16.11 -0.19
CA ASP A 287 -4.40 15.61 -1.57
C ASP A 287 -4.84 16.66 -2.61
N GLU A 288 -5.91 17.41 -2.36
CA GLU A 288 -6.35 18.48 -3.26
C GLU A 288 -5.32 19.64 -3.34
N GLU A 289 -4.71 19.98 -2.20
CA GLU A 289 -3.65 21.00 -2.17
C GLU A 289 -2.39 20.52 -2.90
N VAL A 290 -2.03 19.22 -2.80
CA VAL A 290 -0.95 18.60 -3.58
C VAL A 290 -1.21 18.75 -5.06
N ARG A 291 -2.40 18.37 -5.53
CA ARG A 291 -2.80 18.47 -6.94
C ARG A 291 -2.66 19.92 -7.47
N LEU A 292 -3.16 20.89 -6.74
CA LEU A 292 -3.05 22.30 -7.11
C LEU A 292 -1.61 22.82 -7.08
N LEU A 293 -0.82 22.40 -6.10
CA LEU A 293 0.58 22.78 -5.94
C LEU A 293 1.42 22.30 -7.12
N VAL A 294 1.33 21.01 -7.46
CA VAL A 294 2.15 20.41 -8.53
C VAL A 294 1.82 21.00 -9.90
N GLU A 295 0.54 21.29 -10.15
CA GLU A 295 0.09 21.97 -11.37
C GLU A 295 0.71 23.37 -11.46
N ARG A 296 0.61 24.19 -10.41
CA ARG A 296 1.16 25.55 -10.36
C ARG A 296 2.68 25.59 -10.38
N ALA A 297 3.33 24.60 -9.81
CA ALA A 297 4.79 24.48 -9.82
C ALA A 297 5.34 23.96 -11.16
N GLY A 298 4.50 23.39 -12.02
CA GLY A 298 4.93 22.72 -13.25
C GLY A 298 5.64 21.38 -12.99
N TYR A 299 5.36 20.76 -11.85
CA TYR A 299 5.91 19.46 -11.48
C TYR A 299 4.93 18.36 -11.95
N ARG A 300 5.22 17.75 -13.10
CA ARG A 300 4.34 16.75 -13.74
C ARG A 300 4.95 15.36 -13.77
#